data_1ded856b32fe2a7a15551581e8716ae5
#
_entry.id   1ded856b32fe2a7a15551581e8716ae5
#
_cell.length_a   1.000
_cell.length_b   1.000
_cell.length_c   1.000
_cell.angle_alpha   90.00
_cell.angle_beta   90.00
_cell.angle_gamma   90.00
#
_symmetry.space_group_name_H-M   'P 1'
#
loop_
_entity.id
_entity.type
_entity.pdbx_description
1 polymer ?
#
loop_
_entity_poly.entity_id
_entity_poly.type
_entity_poly.pdbx_seq_one_letter_code
_entity_poly.pdbx_strand_id
1 'polypeptide(L)'
;MKLRFAVGLLVLFLLVGNGRGQQQQQQLNGYWWASMDQSFKLGWVSGYAKAMDLAGVVQEATCASNLPMYHKEFPNIEPQVLLQKLCLSDTQFDYDGIAMGQFVDGIDSFYKDFRNKQLETGSAIQYVRDQVKGKPAPELDTEVNLWRRCAAASQTGDKEKIAKACTPDSSPQY
;
A
#
# COMPACT_ATOMS: atom_id res chain seq x y z
N MET A 1 -40.59 -2.30 44.23
CA MET A 1 -40.29 -1.27 43.19
C MET A 1 -38.84 -1.28 42.67
N LYS A 2 -37.85 -1.92 43.31
CA LYS A 2 -36.43 -1.90 42.92
C LYS A 2 -36.07 -2.88 41.77
N LEU A 3 -36.85 -3.93 41.54
CA LEU A 3 -36.55 -4.95 40.52
C LEU A 3 -36.87 -4.53 39.07
N ARG A 4 -37.84 -3.62 38.88
CA ARG A 4 -38.21 -3.16 37.53
C ARG A 4 -37.21 -2.20 36.88
N PHE A 5 -36.41 -1.48 37.66
CA PHE A 5 -35.39 -0.59 37.17
C PHE A 5 -34.13 -1.35 36.67
N ALA A 6 -33.78 -2.47 37.27
CA ALA A 6 -32.62 -3.28 36.90
C ALA A 6 -32.79 -3.95 35.52
N VAL A 7 -34.00 -4.40 35.19
CA VAL A 7 -34.34 -5.05 33.90
C VAL A 7 -34.29 -4.05 32.76
N GLY A 8 -34.79 -2.82 32.98
CA GLY A 8 -34.75 -1.75 31.98
C GLY A 8 -33.33 -1.34 31.60
N LEU A 9 -32.39 -1.28 32.56
CA LEU A 9 -30.99 -0.92 32.31
C LEU A 9 -30.24 -2.02 31.56
N LEU A 10 -30.55 -3.30 31.84
CA LEU A 10 -29.93 -4.44 31.18
C LEU A 10 -30.34 -4.53 29.68
N VAL A 11 -31.60 -4.22 29.36
CA VAL A 11 -32.08 -4.20 27.96
C VAL A 11 -31.44 -3.05 27.18
N LEU A 12 -31.20 -1.90 27.81
CA LEU A 12 -30.52 -0.77 27.15
C LEU A 12 -29.06 -1.12 26.79
N PHE A 13 -28.36 -1.85 27.65
CA PHE A 13 -26.99 -2.30 27.39
C PHE A 13 -26.91 -3.34 26.25
N LEU A 14 -27.92 -4.19 26.10
CA LEU A 14 -27.95 -5.17 25.01
C LEU A 14 -28.24 -4.53 23.63
N LEU A 15 -28.92 -3.41 23.60
CA LEU A 15 -29.21 -2.67 22.35
C LEU A 15 -28.02 -1.83 21.88
N VAL A 16 -27.17 -1.36 22.79
CA VAL A 16 -25.94 -0.61 22.44
C VAL A 16 -24.82 -1.55 21.98
N GLY A 17 -24.82 -2.82 22.42
CA GLY A 17 -23.78 -3.79 22.10
C GLY A 17 -23.80 -4.35 20.67
N ASN A 18 -24.88 -4.19 19.90
CA ASN A 18 -25.00 -4.71 18.54
C ASN A 18 -24.71 -3.68 17.43
N GLY A 19 -24.39 -2.45 17.79
CA GLY A 19 -23.90 -1.43 16.88
C GLY A 19 -22.42 -1.60 16.57
N ARG A 20 -21.92 -2.82 16.30
CA ARG A 20 -20.71 -3.02 15.53
C ARG A 20 -21.04 -2.60 14.10
N GLY A 21 -21.13 -1.29 13.87
CA GLY A 21 -20.96 -0.76 12.54
C GLY A 21 -19.69 -1.43 12.01
N GLN A 22 -19.83 -2.34 11.06
CA GLN A 22 -18.74 -2.68 10.18
C GLN A 22 -18.29 -1.32 9.66
N GLN A 23 -17.23 -0.77 10.25
CA GLN A 23 -16.43 0.24 9.56
C GLN A 23 -16.00 -0.49 8.30
N GLN A 24 -16.80 -0.32 7.26
CA GLN A 24 -16.46 -0.71 5.91
C GLN A 24 -15.16 0.05 5.67
N GLN A 25 -14.05 -0.65 5.81
CA GLN A 25 -12.73 -0.08 5.63
C GLN A 25 -12.76 0.49 4.22
N GLN A 26 -12.87 1.82 4.15
CA GLN A 26 -13.04 2.52 2.89
C GLN A 26 -11.84 2.17 2.03
N GLN A 27 -12.06 1.38 0.98
CA GLN A 27 -10.98 0.98 0.10
C GLN A 27 -10.45 2.23 -0.59
N LEU A 28 -9.20 2.55 -0.34
CA LEU A 28 -8.47 3.66 -0.98
C LEU A 28 -8.10 3.26 -2.41
N ASN A 29 -9.09 3.21 -3.28
CA ASN A 29 -8.98 2.76 -4.68
C ASN A 29 -9.37 3.87 -5.66
N GLY A 30 -9.41 3.56 -6.96
CA GLY A 30 -9.69 4.55 -7.99
C GLY A 30 -11.10 5.14 -7.94
N TYR A 31 -12.08 4.48 -7.34
CA TYR A 31 -13.40 5.08 -7.11
C TYR A 31 -13.35 6.13 -6.00
N TRP A 32 -12.67 5.80 -4.91
CA TRP A 32 -12.40 6.75 -3.83
C TRP A 32 -11.59 7.95 -4.35
N TRP A 33 -10.51 7.68 -5.09
CA TRP A 33 -9.67 8.71 -5.68
C TRP A 33 -10.45 9.67 -6.58
N ALA A 34 -11.31 9.13 -7.43
CA ALA A 34 -12.14 9.93 -8.36
C ALA A 34 -13.17 10.82 -7.63
N SER A 35 -13.53 10.51 -6.39
CA SER A 35 -14.47 11.30 -5.60
C SER A 35 -13.83 12.50 -4.90
N MET A 36 -12.50 12.61 -4.91
CA MET A 36 -11.75 13.67 -4.22
C MET A 36 -11.51 14.85 -5.14
N ASP A 37 -11.53 16.05 -4.56
CA ASP A 37 -11.10 17.26 -5.25
C ASP A 37 -9.56 17.32 -5.38
N GLN A 38 -9.09 18.21 -6.24
CA GLN A 38 -7.66 18.36 -6.55
C GLN A 38 -6.81 18.73 -5.32
N SER A 39 -7.34 19.61 -4.46
CA SER A 39 -6.63 20.06 -3.26
C SER A 39 -6.43 18.91 -2.28
N PHE A 40 -7.46 18.07 -2.10
CA PHE A 40 -7.39 16.89 -1.28
C PHE A 40 -6.38 15.88 -1.85
N LYS A 41 -6.41 15.60 -3.16
CA LYS A 41 -5.46 14.71 -3.84
C LYS A 41 -4.01 15.14 -3.61
N LEU A 42 -3.72 16.43 -3.78
CA LEU A 42 -2.40 17.01 -3.53
C LEU A 42 -1.97 16.83 -2.08
N GLY A 43 -2.84 17.15 -1.14
CA GLY A 43 -2.57 16.98 0.30
C GLY A 43 -2.33 15.52 0.66
N TRP A 44 -3.15 14.62 0.12
CA TRP A 44 -3.05 13.18 0.39
C TRP A 44 -1.74 12.58 -0.15
N VAL A 45 -1.36 12.87 -1.41
CA VAL A 45 -0.09 12.41 -1.99
C VAL A 45 1.10 12.95 -1.21
N SER A 46 1.07 14.23 -0.85
CA SER A 46 2.14 14.86 -0.04
C SER A 46 2.28 14.19 1.33
N GLY A 47 1.14 13.90 1.98
CA GLY A 47 1.12 13.20 3.27
C GLY A 47 1.62 11.76 3.17
N TYR A 48 1.18 11.04 2.12
CA TYR A 48 1.64 9.67 1.85
C TYR A 48 3.15 9.62 1.65
N ALA A 49 3.68 10.53 0.86
CA ALA A 49 5.10 10.61 0.60
C ALA A 49 5.92 10.87 1.87
N LYS A 50 5.47 11.83 2.70
CA LYS A 50 6.12 12.09 3.99
C LYS A 50 6.05 10.91 4.93
N ALA A 51 4.94 10.16 4.92
CA ALA A 51 4.82 8.93 5.71
C ALA A 51 5.78 7.84 5.22
N MET A 52 5.96 7.69 3.90
CA MET A 52 6.91 6.74 3.33
C MET A 52 8.36 7.11 3.63
N ASP A 53 8.73 8.40 3.53
CA ASP A 53 10.05 8.89 3.92
C ASP A 53 10.34 8.56 5.40
N LEU A 54 9.37 8.84 6.29
CA LEU A 54 9.51 8.54 7.71
C LEU A 54 9.62 7.03 7.97
N ALA A 55 8.81 6.22 7.29
CA ALA A 55 8.87 4.76 7.38
C ALA A 55 10.24 4.23 6.93
N GLY A 56 10.79 4.79 5.86
CA GLY A 56 12.15 4.47 5.37
C GLY A 56 13.23 4.75 6.43
N VAL A 57 13.18 5.94 7.04
CA VAL A 57 14.12 6.31 8.11
C VAL A 57 14.02 5.36 9.32
N VAL A 58 12.80 5.02 9.74
CA VAL A 58 12.57 4.07 10.85
C VAL A 58 13.07 2.67 10.49
N GLN A 59 12.83 2.22 9.27
CA GLN A 59 13.29 0.92 8.79
C GLN A 59 14.83 0.87 8.74
N GLU A 60 15.47 1.90 8.20
CA GLU A 60 16.93 2.01 8.16
C GLU A 60 17.53 1.98 9.57
N ALA A 61 17.01 2.79 10.50
CA ALA A 61 17.47 2.82 11.87
C ALA A 61 17.29 1.47 12.58
N THR A 62 16.15 0.80 12.36
CA THR A 62 15.85 -0.52 12.94
C THR A 62 16.80 -1.58 12.36
N CYS A 63 17.01 -1.57 11.05
CA CYS A 63 17.92 -2.49 10.38
C CYS A 63 19.36 -2.29 10.83
N ALA A 64 19.83 -1.04 10.90
CA ALA A 64 21.16 -0.69 11.37
C ALA A 64 21.40 -1.16 12.82
N SER A 65 20.40 -1.06 13.69
CA SER A 65 20.50 -1.56 15.07
C SER A 65 20.64 -3.08 15.15
N ASN A 66 20.13 -3.82 14.15
CA ASN A 66 20.22 -5.28 14.05
C ASN A 66 21.44 -5.76 13.23
N LEU A 67 22.25 -4.85 12.70
CA LEU A 67 23.43 -5.17 11.88
C LEU A 67 24.39 -6.17 12.55
N PRO A 68 24.66 -6.10 13.88
CA PRO A 68 25.51 -7.09 14.55
C PRO A 68 24.95 -8.52 14.50
N MET A 69 23.63 -8.69 14.45
CA MET A 69 22.97 -9.98 14.29
C MET A 69 23.17 -10.50 12.86
N TYR A 70 22.93 -9.67 11.86
CA TYR A 70 23.14 -10.03 10.45
C TYR A 70 24.60 -10.39 10.15
N HIS A 71 25.56 -9.67 10.76
CA HIS A 71 26.98 -9.98 10.56
C HIS A 71 27.37 -11.34 11.15
N LYS A 72 26.67 -11.85 12.18
CA LYS A 72 26.89 -13.23 12.67
C LYS A 72 26.41 -14.28 11.67
N GLU A 73 25.33 -13.99 10.92
CA GLU A 73 24.81 -14.89 9.89
C GLU A 73 25.65 -14.85 8.61
N PHE A 74 26.22 -13.67 8.31
CA PHE A 74 27.02 -13.41 7.11
C PHE A 74 28.42 -12.88 7.47
N PRO A 75 29.28 -13.65 8.17
CA PRO A 75 30.54 -13.17 8.73
C PRO A 75 31.57 -12.76 7.67
N ASN A 76 31.41 -13.24 6.43
CA ASN A 76 32.32 -12.94 5.32
C ASN A 76 31.94 -11.67 4.55
N ILE A 77 30.86 -10.98 4.93
CA ILE A 77 30.41 -9.75 4.27
C ILE A 77 30.70 -8.57 5.19
N GLU A 78 31.40 -7.58 4.65
CA GLU A 78 31.68 -6.34 5.38
C GLU A 78 30.39 -5.68 5.90
N PRO A 79 30.37 -5.20 7.17
CA PRO A 79 29.16 -4.60 7.75
C PRO A 79 28.55 -3.46 6.92
N GLN A 80 29.38 -2.64 6.26
CA GLN A 80 28.88 -1.57 5.39
C GLN A 80 28.17 -2.11 4.15
N VAL A 81 28.63 -3.23 3.59
CA VAL A 81 27.97 -3.88 2.45
C VAL A 81 26.64 -4.51 2.89
N LEU A 82 26.57 -5.09 4.10
CA LEU A 82 25.34 -5.59 4.68
C LEU A 82 24.35 -4.44 4.92
N LEU A 83 24.80 -3.33 5.49
CA LEU A 83 23.99 -2.14 5.69
C LEU A 83 23.39 -1.68 4.35
N GLN A 84 24.21 -1.53 3.35
CA GLN A 84 23.79 -1.07 2.03
C GLN A 84 22.81 -2.03 1.35
N LYS A 85 23.06 -3.34 1.44
CA LYS A 85 22.22 -4.34 0.74
C LYS A 85 20.92 -4.69 1.47
N LEU A 86 20.92 -4.64 2.80
CA LEU A 86 19.77 -5.08 3.61
C LEU A 86 18.97 -3.93 4.20
N CYS A 87 19.62 -2.80 4.51
CA CYS A 87 19.01 -1.73 5.27
C CYS A 87 18.69 -0.49 4.44
N LEU A 88 19.51 -0.17 3.45
CA LEU A 88 19.22 0.92 2.52
C LEU A 88 18.25 0.36 1.46
N SER A 89 16.98 0.33 1.79
CA SER A 89 15.96 -0.06 0.83
C SER A 89 15.59 1.13 -0.05
N ASP A 90 15.15 0.84 -1.28
CA ASP A 90 14.54 1.80 -2.23
C ASP A 90 13.22 2.43 -1.70
N THR A 91 13.01 2.41 -0.38
CA THR A 91 11.81 2.92 0.27
C THR A 91 11.78 4.44 0.38
N GLN A 92 12.88 5.13 0.14
CA GLN A 92 12.83 6.57 0.02
C GLN A 92 11.92 6.91 -1.15
N PHE A 93 10.86 7.64 -0.84
CA PHE A 93 9.95 8.15 -1.86
C PHE A 93 10.67 9.31 -2.56
N ASP A 94 11.59 8.91 -3.45
CA ASP A 94 12.36 9.86 -4.24
C ASP A 94 11.44 10.43 -5.32
N TYR A 95 11.14 11.70 -5.19
CA TYR A 95 10.32 12.43 -6.15
C TYR A 95 11.05 12.76 -7.44
N ASP A 96 12.36 12.50 -7.54
CA ASP A 96 13.20 12.74 -8.70
C ASP A 96 12.89 14.06 -9.45
N GLY A 97 12.54 15.11 -8.68
CA GLY A 97 12.22 16.42 -9.24
C GLY A 97 10.81 16.57 -9.82
N ILE A 98 9.91 15.59 -9.64
CA ILE A 98 8.53 15.70 -10.12
C ILE A 98 7.71 16.59 -9.19
N ALA A 99 7.00 17.55 -9.76
CA ALA A 99 6.05 18.34 -9.00
C ALA A 99 4.86 17.48 -8.54
N MET A 100 4.36 17.69 -7.30
CA MET A 100 3.21 16.95 -6.77
C MET A 100 1.99 16.95 -7.68
N GLY A 101 1.76 18.05 -8.42
CA GLY A 101 0.68 18.15 -9.39
C GLY A 101 0.83 17.13 -10.51
N GLN A 102 2.02 16.98 -11.07
CA GLN A 102 2.32 15.99 -12.12
C GLN A 102 2.13 14.56 -11.60
N PHE A 103 2.46 14.33 -10.33
CA PHE A 103 2.24 13.04 -9.69
C PHE A 103 0.74 12.72 -9.58
N VAL A 104 -0.07 13.69 -9.14
CA VAL A 104 -1.53 13.57 -9.09
C VAL A 104 -2.12 13.33 -10.48
N ASP A 105 -1.65 14.06 -11.51
CA ASP A 105 -2.08 13.89 -12.91
C ASP A 105 -1.74 12.48 -13.43
N GLY A 106 -0.59 11.94 -13.04
CA GLY A 106 -0.18 10.56 -13.34
C GLY A 106 -1.15 9.53 -12.73
N ILE A 107 -1.53 9.69 -11.46
CA ILE A 107 -2.51 8.84 -10.78
C ILE A 107 -3.90 8.97 -11.44
N ASP A 108 -4.32 10.19 -11.76
CA ASP A 108 -5.57 10.42 -12.50
C ASP A 108 -5.54 9.71 -13.87
N SER A 109 -4.40 9.76 -14.56
CA SER A 109 -4.21 9.06 -15.84
C SER A 109 -4.27 7.55 -15.68
N PHE A 110 -3.62 6.98 -14.66
CA PHE A 110 -3.68 5.56 -14.34
C PHE A 110 -5.11 5.06 -14.14
N TYR A 111 -5.94 5.84 -13.47
CA TYR A 111 -7.34 5.49 -13.21
C TYR A 111 -8.31 5.85 -14.35
N LYS A 112 -7.85 6.43 -15.48
CA LYS A 112 -8.67 6.55 -16.71
C LYS A 112 -8.98 5.17 -17.29
N ASP A 113 -8.07 4.21 -17.15
CA ASP A 113 -8.39 2.82 -17.45
C ASP A 113 -9.31 2.27 -16.36
N PHE A 114 -10.57 1.98 -16.74
CA PHE A 114 -11.58 1.49 -15.81
C PHE A 114 -11.19 0.20 -15.09
N ARG A 115 -10.32 -0.62 -15.71
CA ARG A 115 -9.81 -1.86 -15.12
C ARG A 115 -8.93 -1.61 -13.89
N ASN A 116 -8.38 -0.41 -13.75
CA ASN A 116 -7.56 -0.01 -12.62
C ASN A 116 -8.38 0.50 -11.43
N LYS A 117 -9.68 0.79 -11.62
CA LYS A 117 -10.51 1.42 -10.57
C LYS A 117 -10.59 0.64 -9.27
N GLN A 118 -10.37 -0.67 -9.29
CA GLN A 118 -10.37 -1.52 -8.11
C GLN A 118 -8.99 -1.65 -7.45
N LEU A 119 -7.93 -1.18 -8.12
CA LEU A 119 -6.60 -1.18 -7.57
C LEU A 119 -6.46 -0.11 -6.49
N GLU A 120 -5.69 -0.41 -5.46
CA GLU A 120 -5.40 0.53 -4.39
C GLU A 120 -4.60 1.73 -4.89
N THR A 121 -4.79 2.89 -4.27
CA THR A 121 -4.08 4.12 -4.64
C THR A 121 -2.57 3.98 -4.44
N GLY A 122 -2.11 3.14 -3.51
CA GLY A 122 -0.71 2.77 -3.36
C GLY A 122 -0.11 2.17 -4.64
N SER A 123 -0.85 1.28 -5.32
CA SER A 123 -0.41 0.71 -6.61
C SER A 123 -0.32 1.76 -7.71
N ALA A 124 -1.26 2.72 -7.75
CA ALA A 124 -1.20 3.83 -8.70
C ALA A 124 0.02 4.73 -8.46
N ILE A 125 0.33 5.00 -7.20
CA ILE A 125 1.53 5.74 -6.80
C ILE A 125 2.79 5.01 -7.26
N GLN A 126 2.88 3.71 -7.01
CA GLN A 126 4.04 2.91 -7.44
C GLN A 126 4.19 2.93 -8.97
N TYR A 127 3.09 2.76 -9.70
CA TYR A 127 3.10 2.84 -11.17
C TYR A 127 3.66 4.17 -11.68
N VAL A 128 3.17 5.31 -11.15
CA VAL A 128 3.63 6.64 -11.56
C VAL A 128 5.10 6.84 -11.23
N ARG A 129 5.53 6.41 -10.04
CA ARG A 129 6.94 6.48 -9.63
C ARG A 129 7.84 5.69 -10.58
N ASP A 130 7.46 4.45 -10.89
CA ASP A 130 8.25 3.56 -11.74
C ASP A 130 8.28 4.06 -13.19
N GLN A 131 7.16 4.62 -13.67
CA GLN A 131 7.08 5.26 -14.99
C GLN A 131 8.04 6.44 -15.11
N VAL A 132 8.10 7.28 -14.07
CA VAL A 132 8.98 8.44 -14.03
C VAL A 132 10.46 8.03 -13.94
N LYS A 133 10.76 6.96 -13.20
CA LYS A 133 12.10 6.37 -13.16
C LYS A 133 12.51 5.70 -14.49
N GLY A 134 11.66 5.76 -15.51
CA GLY A 134 11.95 5.25 -16.84
C GLY A 134 11.78 3.75 -17.00
N LYS A 135 11.00 3.11 -16.09
CA LYS A 135 10.69 1.69 -16.24
C LYS A 135 9.98 1.42 -17.56
N PRO A 136 10.41 0.41 -18.36
CA PRO A 136 9.84 0.12 -19.65
C PRO A 136 8.32 -0.15 -19.58
N ALA A 137 7.55 0.37 -20.55
CA ALA A 137 6.11 0.20 -20.58
C ALA A 137 5.66 -1.29 -20.54
N PRO A 138 6.30 -2.26 -21.21
CA PRO A 138 5.92 -3.67 -21.08
C PRO A 138 6.08 -4.25 -19.68
N GLU A 139 7.07 -3.77 -18.90
CA GLU A 139 7.27 -4.20 -17.50
C GLU A 139 6.17 -3.62 -16.62
N LEU A 140 5.84 -2.32 -16.79
CA LEU A 140 4.73 -1.67 -16.10
C LEU A 140 3.40 -2.38 -16.39
N ASP A 141 3.13 -2.73 -17.64
CA ASP A 141 1.92 -3.44 -18.04
C ASP A 141 1.84 -4.83 -17.38
N THR A 142 2.97 -5.54 -17.28
CA THR A 142 3.06 -6.84 -16.61
C THR A 142 2.69 -6.72 -15.13
N GLU A 143 3.22 -5.73 -14.45
CA GLU A 143 2.91 -5.47 -13.03
C GLU A 143 1.45 -5.09 -12.81
N VAL A 144 0.93 -4.17 -13.61
CA VAL A 144 -0.48 -3.76 -13.53
C VAL A 144 -1.41 -4.95 -13.76
N ASN A 145 -1.09 -5.83 -14.69
CA ASN A 145 -1.87 -7.04 -14.94
C ASN A 145 -1.80 -8.02 -13.75
N LEU A 146 -0.65 -8.16 -13.10
CA LEU A 146 -0.52 -8.93 -11.87
C LEU A 146 -1.39 -8.32 -10.75
N TRP A 147 -1.35 -7.01 -10.54
CA TRP A 147 -2.17 -6.34 -9.54
C TRP A 147 -3.67 -6.51 -9.80
N ARG A 148 -4.11 -6.42 -11.07
CA ARG A 148 -5.51 -6.66 -11.47
C ARG A 148 -5.95 -8.08 -11.13
N ARG A 149 -5.14 -9.10 -11.46
CA ARG A 149 -5.42 -10.51 -11.13
C ARG A 149 -5.53 -10.70 -9.63
N CYS A 150 -4.59 -10.13 -8.88
CA CYS A 150 -4.55 -10.20 -7.43
C CYS A 150 -5.79 -9.54 -6.79
N ALA A 151 -6.13 -8.33 -7.22
CA ALA A 151 -7.32 -7.63 -6.73
C ALA A 151 -8.62 -8.40 -7.02
N ALA A 152 -8.76 -8.96 -8.21
CA ALA A 152 -9.92 -9.76 -8.57
C ALA A 152 -10.03 -11.05 -7.72
N ALA A 153 -8.90 -11.73 -7.47
CA ALA A 153 -8.87 -12.93 -6.63
C ALA A 153 -9.19 -12.60 -5.16
N SER A 154 -8.71 -11.45 -4.65
CA SER A 154 -8.95 -11.02 -3.27
C SER A 154 -10.44 -10.83 -2.97
N GLN A 155 -11.24 -10.46 -3.95
CA GLN A 155 -12.70 -10.31 -3.81
C GLN A 155 -13.41 -11.65 -3.57
N THR A 156 -12.79 -12.78 -3.95
CA THR A 156 -13.38 -14.10 -3.75
C THR A 156 -13.25 -14.60 -2.31
N GLY A 157 -12.35 -14.04 -1.51
CA GLY A 157 -12.01 -14.51 -0.16
C GLY A 157 -11.29 -15.88 -0.13
N ASP A 158 -11.03 -16.49 -1.28
CA ASP A 158 -10.39 -17.80 -1.43
C ASP A 158 -8.87 -17.65 -1.38
N LYS A 159 -8.26 -18.09 -0.27
CA LYS A 159 -6.83 -17.91 -0.02
C LYS A 159 -5.95 -18.61 -1.06
N GLU A 160 -6.36 -19.75 -1.58
CA GLU A 160 -5.58 -20.50 -2.58
C GLU A 160 -5.60 -19.77 -3.92
N LYS A 161 -6.76 -19.29 -4.36
CA LYS A 161 -6.90 -18.46 -5.56
C LYS A 161 -6.11 -17.17 -5.46
N ILE A 162 -6.15 -16.51 -4.28
CA ILE A 162 -5.38 -15.29 -4.02
C ILE A 162 -3.89 -15.59 -4.15
N ALA A 163 -3.37 -16.62 -3.47
CA ALA A 163 -1.97 -16.98 -3.53
C ALA A 163 -1.50 -17.25 -4.97
N LYS A 164 -2.27 -18.00 -5.75
CA LYS A 164 -1.97 -18.30 -7.15
C LYS A 164 -2.00 -17.04 -8.04
N ALA A 165 -3.00 -16.19 -7.89
CA ALA A 165 -3.17 -15.00 -8.71
C ALA A 165 -2.13 -13.91 -8.41
N CYS A 166 -1.65 -13.82 -7.17
CA CYS A 166 -0.68 -12.82 -6.71
C CYS A 166 0.79 -13.26 -6.90
N THR A 167 1.03 -14.49 -7.37
CA THR A 167 2.38 -14.93 -7.69
C THR A 167 2.78 -14.41 -9.08
N PRO A 168 3.95 -13.76 -9.21
CA PRO A 168 4.48 -13.35 -10.52
C PRO A 168 4.66 -14.59 -11.42
N ASP A 169 4.34 -14.46 -12.70
CA ASP A 169 4.60 -15.52 -13.67
C ASP A 169 6.12 -15.73 -13.75
N SER A 170 6.57 -16.92 -13.35
CA SER A 170 8.01 -17.25 -13.25
C SER A 170 8.70 -17.47 -14.62
N SER A 171 8.03 -17.16 -15.70
CA SER A 171 8.59 -17.25 -17.04
C SER A 171 9.18 -15.91 -17.45
N PRO A 172 10.51 -15.76 -17.56
CA PRO A 172 11.08 -14.60 -18.22
C PRO A 172 10.60 -14.65 -19.69
N GLN A 173 9.80 -13.68 -20.08
CA GLN A 173 9.53 -13.45 -21.50
C GLN A 173 10.78 -12.77 -22.09
N TYR A 174 11.68 -13.59 -22.63
CA TYR A 174 12.76 -13.15 -23.50
C TYR A 174 12.24 -13.04 -24.93
#